data_06ae97c18ad5909e7c3e46fdfd87669f
#
_entry.id   06ae97c18ad5909e7c3e46fdfd87669f
#
_cell.length_a   1.000
_cell.length_b   1.000
_cell.length_c   1.000
_cell.angle_alpha   90.00
_cell.angle_beta   90.00
_cell.angle_gamma   90.00
#
_symmetry.space_group_name_H-M   'P 1'
#
loop_
_entity.id
_entity.type
_entity.pdbx_description
1 polymer ?
#
loop_
_entity_poly.entity_id
_entity_poly.type
_entity_poly.pdbx_seq_one_letter_code
_entity_poly.pdbx_strand_id
1 'polypeptide(L)'
;VVPLEVLLRRFGYLAFTGYEVKHRIMLRVTRNADVDTSISDADDGHDFSYVMRQTIERRSKLGAVRVEVDDLSSPLCSFVLKQVGAGEECCIEAPDFFSYSFLGGMGAYFTKEQAAALKYPPFKGAVDPVLRDAPSLIDCVSQRDVFLSYPYESMSPLVELLEECAKDERVLSVMITIYRLASHSRIVDALCRACENGKEVSAVIELSARFDEENNLHF
;
A
#
# COMPACT_ATOMS: atom_id res chain seq x y z
N VAL A 1 -11.37 -23.87 5.24
CA VAL A 1 -11.80 -22.46 5.04
C VAL A 1 -12.85 -22.46 3.94
N VAL A 2 -13.98 -21.84 4.18
CA VAL A 2 -15.04 -21.66 3.18
C VAL A 2 -15.12 -20.14 2.92
N PRO A 3 -14.94 -19.69 1.67
CA PRO A 3 -15.11 -18.28 1.34
C PRO A 3 -16.53 -17.79 1.62
N LEU A 4 -16.65 -16.54 2.05
CA LEU A 4 -17.95 -15.95 2.38
C LEU A 4 -18.87 -15.91 1.16
N GLU A 5 -18.31 -15.69 -0.02
CA GLU A 5 -19.03 -15.70 -1.30
C GLU A 5 -19.81 -16.98 -1.54
N VAL A 6 -19.19 -18.13 -1.22
CA VAL A 6 -19.83 -19.45 -1.35
C VAL A 6 -21.03 -19.57 -0.41
N LEU A 7 -20.90 -19.07 0.83
CA LEU A 7 -21.98 -19.06 1.80
C LEU A 7 -23.12 -18.13 1.35
N LEU A 8 -22.79 -16.93 0.90
CA LEU A 8 -23.78 -15.97 0.41
C LEU A 8 -24.50 -16.48 -0.83
N ARG A 9 -23.77 -17.13 -1.74
CA ARG A 9 -24.36 -17.75 -2.93
C ARG A 9 -25.37 -18.84 -2.55
N ARG A 10 -25.08 -19.62 -1.52
CA ARG A 10 -25.95 -20.72 -1.09
C ARG A 10 -27.09 -20.29 -0.19
N PHE A 11 -26.84 -19.40 0.74
CA PHE A 11 -27.74 -19.07 1.84
C PHE A 11 -28.20 -17.60 1.86
N GLY A 12 -27.75 -16.77 0.91
CA GLY A 12 -28.07 -15.34 0.89
C GLY A 12 -29.57 -15.04 0.83
N TYR A 13 -30.38 -15.97 0.30
CA TYR A 13 -31.85 -15.85 0.28
C TYR A 13 -32.46 -15.77 1.69
N LEU A 14 -31.80 -16.29 2.72
CA LEU A 14 -32.27 -16.22 4.10
C LEU A 14 -32.31 -14.80 4.66
N ALA A 15 -31.54 -13.87 4.07
CA ALA A 15 -31.57 -12.47 4.44
C ALA A 15 -32.82 -11.73 3.93
N PHE A 16 -33.59 -12.32 3.02
CA PHE A 16 -34.76 -11.71 2.37
C PHE A 16 -36.06 -12.41 2.81
N THR A 17 -36.33 -12.38 4.12
CA THR A 17 -37.54 -12.97 4.69
C THR A 17 -38.80 -12.31 4.11
N GLY A 18 -39.74 -13.12 3.62
CA GLY A 18 -40.97 -12.63 2.99
C GLY A 18 -40.87 -12.32 1.51
N TYR A 19 -39.70 -12.53 0.88
CA TYR A 19 -39.48 -12.37 -0.54
C TYR A 19 -39.03 -13.66 -1.20
N GLU A 20 -39.45 -13.89 -2.44
CA GLU A 20 -38.90 -14.94 -3.28
C GLU A 20 -37.70 -14.40 -4.07
N VAL A 21 -36.51 -14.92 -3.82
CA VAL A 21 -35.30 -14.56 -4.57
C VAL A 21 -35.30 -15.32 -5.89
N LYS A 22 -35.62 -14.64 -7.00
CA LYS A 22 -35.67 -15.24 -8.35
C LYS A 22 -34.31 -15.35 -9.01
N HIS A 23 -33.49 -14.31 -8.86
CA HIS A 23 -32.17 -14.24 -9.47
C HIS A 23 -31.14 -13.73 -8.46
N ARG A 24 -29.94 -14.19 -8.60
CA ARG A 24 -28.75 -13.73 -7.84
C ARG A 24 -27.54 -13.79 -8.75
N ILE A 25 -26.65 -12.86 -8.59
CA ILE A 25 -25.39 -12.79 -9.30
C ILE A 25 -24.28 -12.36 -8.33
N MET A 26 -23.15 -13.02 -8.44
CA MET A 26 -21.92 -12.58 -7.78
C MET A 26 -21.16 -11.70 -8.74
N LEU A 27 -20.62 -10.59 -8.25
CA LEU A 27 -19.87 -9.68 -9.09
C LEU A 27 -18.69 -9.07 -8.36
N ARG A 28 -17.66 -8.74 -9.14
CA ARG A 28 -16.54 -7.92 -8.73
C ARG A 28 -16.33 -6.80 -9.73
N VAL A 29 -16.24 -5.58 -9.25
CA VAL A 29 -15.98 -4.39 -10.07
C VAL A 29 -14.56 -3.92 -9.81
N THR A 30 -13.76 -3.82 -10.86
CA THR A 30 -12.47 -3.14 -10.83
C THR A 30 -12.65 -1.77 -11.50
N ARG A 31 -12.33 -0.72 -10.75
CA ARG A 31 -12.40 0.65 -11.24
C ARG A 31 -11.04 1.12 -11.74
N ASN A 32 -11.06 2.11 -12.62
CA ASN A 32 -9.82 2.76 -13.02
C ASN A 32 -9.11 3.34 -11.77
N ALA A 33 -7.82 3.08 -11.64
CA ALA A 33 -6.99 3.61 -10.57
C ALA A 33 -6.16 4.82 -11.02
N ASP A 34 -6.10 5.08 -12.33
CA ASP A 34 -5.34 6.19 -12.87
C ASP A 34 -6.19 7.46 -12.72
N VAL A 35 -5.86 8.23 -11.72
CA VAL A 35 -6.35 9.60 -11.58
C VAL A 35 -5.26 10.49 -12.13
N ASP A 36 -5.60 11.21 -13.19
CA ASP A 36 -4.74 12.27 -13.71
C ASP A 36 -4.71 13.39 -12.66
N THR A 37 -3.63 13.43 -11.90
CA THR A 37 -3.31 14.53 -10.98
C THR A 37 -2.73 15.69 -11.78
N SER A 38 -3.42 16.06 -12.89
CA SER A 38 -3.01 17.23 -13.65
C SER A 38 -3.05 18.45 -12.72
N ILE A 39 -1.93 19.13 -12.68
CA ILE A 39 -1.59 20.30 -11.85
C ILE A 39 -2.60 21.45 -11.97
N SER A 40 -3.61 21.34 -12.84
CA SER A 40 -4.64 22.36 -13.05
C SER A 40 -5.47 22.71 -11.81
N ASP A 41 -5.65 21.76 -10.87
CA ASP A 41 -6.40 22.02 -9.65
C ASP A 41 -5.53 22.62 -8.51
N ALA A 42 -4.20 22.57 -8.64
CA ALA A 42 -3.27 23.21 -7.71
C ALA A 42 -3.11 24.72 -7.96
N ASP A 43 -3.55 25.21 -9.12
CA ASP A 43 -3.46 26.62 -9.49
C ASP A 43 -4.51 27.49 -8.77
N ASP A 44 -5.52 26.87 -8.14
CA ASP A 44 -6.58 27.54 -7.37
C ASP A 44 -6.19 27.87 -5.92
N GLY A 45 -4.91 27.77 -5.54
CA GLY A 45 -4.41 28.13 -4.22
C GLY A 45 -4.67 27.07 -3.12
N HIS A 46 -5.07 25.86 -3.49
CA HIS A 46 -5.23 24.74 -2.56
C HIS A 46 -3.90 24.03 -2.33
N ASP A 47 -3.67 23.62 -1.08
CA ASP A 47 -2.54 22.76 -0.72
C ASP A 47 -2.61 21.43 -1.50
N PHE A 48 -1.49 21.01 -2.07
CA PHE A 48 -1.37 19.75 -2.83
C PHE A 48 -1.86 18.53 -2.04
N SER A 49 -1.68 18.52 -0.72
CA SER A 49 -2.21 17.46 0.15
C SER A 49 -3.75 17.39 0.13
N TYR A 50 -4.43 18.52 0.03
CA TYR A 50 -5.89 18.59 -0.11
C TYR A 50 -6.34 18.01 -1.46
N VAL A 51 -5.65 18.39 -2.55
CA VAL A 51 -5.94 17.87 -3.89
C VAL A 51 -5.75 16.35 -3.93
N MET A 52 -4.69 15.83 -3.31
CA MET A 52 -4.45 14.38 -3.23
C MET A 52 -5.53 13.64 -2.44
N ARG A 53 -5.99 14.18 -1.31
CA ARG A 53 -7.11 13.59 -0.54
C ARG A 53 -8.37 13.50 -1.38
N GLN A 54 -8.74 14.57 -2.07
CA GLN A 54 -9.90 14.56 -2.98
C GLN A 54 -9.71 13.56 -4.13
N THR A 55 -8.51 13.45 -4.65
CA THR A 55 -8.17 12.51 -5.71
C THR A 55 -8.37 11.06 -5.26
N ILE A 56 -7.91 10.72 -4.06
CA ILE A 56 -8.10 9.39 -3.46
C ILE A 56 -9.59 9.09 -3.27
N GLU A 57 -10.37 10.04 -2.77
CA GLU A 57 -11.82 9.88 -2.60
C GLU A 57 -12.55 9.69 -3.94
N ARG A 58 -12.13 10.41 -4.98
CA ARG A 58 -12.70 10.28 -6.34
C ARG A 58 -12.42 8.91 -6.97
N ARG A 59 -11.32 8.22 -6.61
CA ARG A 59 -11.01 6.86 -7.14
C ARG A 59 -12.14 5.87 -6.98
N SER A 60 -12.85 5.91 -5.87
CA SER A 60 -14.00 5.02 -5.63
C SER A 60 -15.18 5.27 -6.58
N LYS A 61 -15.20 6.42 -7.25
CA LYS A 61 -16.26 6.87 -8.18
C LYS A 61 -15.85 6.79 -9.66
N LEU A 62 -14.59 6.42 -9.94
CA LEU A 62 -14.11 6.30 -11.32
C LEU A 62 -14.82 5.17 -12.06
N GLY A 63 -14.83 5.27 -13.40
CA GLY A 63 -15.45 4.30 -14.27
C GLY A 63 -14.95 2.87 -14.04
N ALA A 64 -15.85 1.90 -14.14
CA ALA A 64 -15.49 0.49 -14.09
C ALA A 64 -14.74 0.12 -15.38
N VAL A 65 -13.55 -0.49 -15.22
CA VAL A 65 -12.73 -0.98 -16.34
C VAL A 65 -12.83 -2.49 -16.49
N ARG A 66 -13.37 -3.18 -15.49
CA ARG A 66 -13.59 -4.63 -15.50
C ARG A 66 -14.72 -4.98 -14.54
N VAL A 67 -15.65 -5.79 -15.03
CA VAL A 67 -16.74 -6.37 -14.25
C VAL A 67 -16.66 -7.89 -14.40
N GLU A 68 -16.39 -8.58 -13.31
CA GLU A 68 -16.38 -10.04 -13.26
C GLU A 68 -17.73 -10.51 -12.73
N VAL A 69 -18.35 -11.48 -13.37
CA VAL A 69 -19.63 -12.07 -12.96
C VAL A 69 -19.53 -13.60 -12.94
N ASP A 70 -20.32 -14.23 -12.10
CA ASP A 70 -20.33 -15.69 -12.00
C ASP A 70 -21.21 -16.37 -13.08
N ASP A 71 -22.05 -15.61 -13.78
CA ASP A 71 -22.94 -16.10 -14.83
C ASP A 71 -23.28 -14.94 -15.79
N LEU A 72 -22.68 -14.96 -16.97
CA LEU A 72 -22.94 -13.98 -18.03
C LEU A 72 -24.36 -14.12 -18.61
N SER A 73 -24.99 -15.30 -18.52
CA SER A 73 -26.35 -15.53 -19.00
C SER A 73 -27.42 -14.97 -18.06
N SER A 74 -27.03 -14.53 -16.87
CA SER A 74 -27.96 -13.96 -15.88
C SER A 74 -28.66 -12.72 -16.39
N PRO A 75 -29.98 -12.61 -16.25
CA PRO A 75 -30.72 -11.39 -16.62
C PRO A 75 -30.31 -10.17 -15.78
N LEU A 76 -29.55 -10.37 -14.70
CA LEU A 76 -29.02 -9.28 -13.88
C LEU A 76 -27.78 -8.62 -14.49
N CYS A 77 -27.07 -9.24 -15.45
CA CYS A 77 -25.85 -8.68 -16.02
C CYS A 77 -26.04 -7.29 -16.59
N SER A 78 -27.03 -7.10 -17.47
CA SER A 78 -27.28 -5.79 -18.07
C SER A 78 -27.68 -4.73 -17.04
N PHE A 79 -28.43 -5.12 -16.02
CA PHE A 79 -28.78 -4.23 -14.91
C PHE A 79 -27.53 -3.81 -14.13
N VAL A 80 -26.66 -4.75 -13.78
CA VAL A 80 -25.40 -4.48 -13.05
C VAL A 80 -24.50 -3.56 -13.86
N LEU A 81 -24.27 -3.86 -15.14
CA LEU A 81 -23.44 -3.03 -16.01
C LEU A 81 -23.92 -1.58 -16.08
N LYS A 82 -25.23 -1.41 -16.21
CA LYS A 82 -25.84 -0.06 -16.18
C LYS A 82 -25.61 0.65 -14.84
N GLN A 83 -25.72 -0.06 -13.71
CA GLN A 83 -25.54 0.54 -12.38
C GLN A 83 -24.09 0.97 -12.12
N VAL A 84 -23.13 0.22 -12.67
CA VAL A 84 -21.70 0.53 -12.49
C VAL A 84 -21.12 1.43 -13.60
N GLY A 85 -21.93 1.76 -14.61
CA GLY A 85 -21.52 2.60 -15.73
C GLY A 85 -20.50 1.91 -16.65
N ALA A 86 -20.60 0.59 -16.84
CA ALA A 86 -19.69 -0.20 -17.67
C ALA A 86 -20.39 -0.71 -18.94
N GLY A 87 -19.64 -0.81 -20.04
CA GLY A 87 -20.09 -1.48 -21.25
C GLY A 87 -19.93 -3.02 -21.16
N GLU A 88 -20.56 -3.72 -22.11
CA GLU A 88 -20.48 -5.19 -22.19
C GLU A 88 -19.05 -5.67 -22.43
N GLU A 89 -18.22 -4.90 -23.10
CA GLU A 89 -16.81 -5.17 -23.36
C GLU A 89 -15.95 -5.25 -22.07
N CYS A 90 -16.42 -4.63 -21.00
CA CYS A 90 -15.76 -4.70 -19.69
C CYS A 90 -16.19 -5.92 -18.87
N CYS A 91 -17.19 -6.69 -19.32
CA CYS A 91 -17.77 -7.80 -18.56
C CYS A 91 -17.12 -9.13 -18.96
N ILE A 92 -16.70 -9.89 -17.97
CA ILE A 92 -16.13 -11.22 -18.16
C ILE A 92 -16.75 -12.22 -17.18
N GLU A 93 -16.81 -13.47 -17.59
CA GLU A 93 -17.24 -14.56 -16.70
C GLU A 93 -16.06 -15.01 -15.84
N ALA A 94 -16.31 -15.10 -14.52
CA ALA A 94 -15.39 -15.63 -13.55
C ALA A 94 -16.14 -16.63 -12.66
N PRO A 95 -16.04 -17.94 -12.94
CA PRO A 95 -16.94 -18.93 -12.36
C PRO A 95 -16.73 -19.21 -10.88
N ASP A 96 -15.58 -18.83 -10.31
CA ASP A 96 -15.20 -19.21 -8.96
C ASP A 96 -15.11 -18.00 -8.01
N PHE A 97 -13.94 -17.79 -7.38
CA PHE A 97 -13.76 -16.73 -6.38
C PHE A 97 -13.37 -15.41 -7.02
N PHE A 98 -14.03 -14.33 -6.59
CA PHE A 98 -13.70 -12.98 -7.05
C PHE A 98 -12.55 -12.34 -6.27
N SER A 99 -12.23 -12.84 -5.09
CA SER A 99 -11.14 -12.32 -4.28
C SER A 99 -10.35 -13.44 -3.63
N TYR A 100 -9.04 -13.39 -3.80
CA TYR A 100 -8.08 -14.27 -3.15
C TYR A 100 -7.36 -13.59 -1.98
N SER A 101 -7.82 -12.41 -1.56
CA SER A 101 -7.18 -11.64 -0.47
C SER A 101 -7.13 -12.40 0.85
N PHE A 102 -8.09 -13.30 1.09
CA PHE A 102 -8.11 -14.17 2.27
C PHE A 102 -6.86 -15.06 2.38
N LEU A 103 -6.21 -15.40 1.26
CA LEU A 103 -4.98 -16.19 1.26
C LEU A 103 -3.84 -15.49 2.01
N GLY A 104 -3.80 -14.14 1.97
CA GLY A 104 -2.83 -13.36 2.74
C GLY A 104 -2.96 -13.57 4.25
N GLY A 105 -4.19 -13.79 4.74
CA GLY A 105 -4.49 -14.06 6.15
C GLY A 105 -4.40 -15.53 6.57
N MET A 106 -4.25 -16.45 5.62
CA MET A 106 -4.29 -17.89 5.94
C MET A 106 -3.18 -18.36 6.90
N GLY A 107 -2.05 -17.64 6.93
CA GLY A 107 -0.97 -17.95 7.86
C GLY A 107 -1.39 -17.95 9.33
N ALA A 108 -2.44 -17.22 9.71
CA ALA A 108 -2.98 -17.20 11.06
C ALA A 108 -3.70 -18.49 11.50
N TYR A 109 -4.07 -19.33 10.55
CA TYR A 109 -4.76 -20.61 10.80
C TYR A 109 -3.82 -21.81 10.87
N PHE A 110 -2.51 -21.61 10.64
CA PHE A 110 -1.50 -22.66 10.73
C PHE A 110 -0.80 -22.64 12.10
N THR A 111 -0.37 -23.79 12.56
CA THR A 111 0.59 -23.85 13.68
C THR A 111 1.91 -23.22 13.26
N LYS A 112 2.76 -22.87 14.22
CA LYS A 112 4.08 -22.29 13.93
C LYS A 112 4.94 -23.21 13.07
N GLU A 113 4.86 -24.51 13.29
CA GLU A 113 5.58 -25.56 12.56
C GLU A 113 5.06 -25.65 11.10
N GLN A 114 3.74 -25.68 10.92
CA GLN A 114 3.12 -25.69 9.60
C GLN A 114 3.44 -24.41 8.82
N ALA A 115 3.35 -23.25 9.47
CA ALA A 115 3.68 -21.97 8.83
C ALA A 115 5.16 -21.90 8.45
N ALA A 116 6.07 -22.44 9.27
CA ALA A 116 7.50 -22.50 8.96
C ALA A 116 7.80 -23.41 7.76
N ALA A 117 7.11 -24.56 7.66
CA ALA A 117 7.28 -25.48 6.53
C ALA A 117 6.76 -24.93 5.20
N LEU A 118 5.85 -23.96 5.23
CA LEU A 118 5.23 -23.35 4.05
C LEU A 118 5.87 -22.01 3.64
N LYS A 119 6.88 -21.54 4.38
CA LYS A 119 7.57 -20.27 4.10
C LYS A 119 9.03 -20.52 3.75
N TYR A 120 9.54 -19.72 2.83
CA TYR A 120 10.98 -19.62 2.68
C TYR A 120 11.62 -19.03 3.94
N PRO A 121 12.89 -19.40 4.24
CA PRO A 121 13.63 -18.74 5.30
C PRO A 121 13.58 -17.22 5.10
N PRO A 122 13.43 -16.44 6.20
CA PRO A 122 13.44 -14.99 6.08
C PRO A 122 14.75 -14.52 5.45
N PHE A 123 14.65 -13.77 4.36
CA PHE A 123 15.80 -13.12 3.77
C PHE A 123 16.30 -12.03 4.72
N LYS A 124 17.59 -12.04 5.01
CA LYS A 124 18.26 -11.01 5.79
C LYS A 124 19.23 -10.30 4.87
N GLY A 125 19.03 -9.01 4.67
CA GLY A 125 19.96 -8.19 3.92
C GLY A 125 21.36 -8.24 4.55
N ALA A 126 22.39 -8.31 3.70
CA ALA A 126 23.77 -8.22 4.15
C ALA A 126 24.07 -6.83 4.74
N VAL A 127 25.03 -6.76 5.64
CA VAL A 127 25.58 -5.49 6.12
C VAL A 127 27.02 -5.41 5.67
N ASP A 128 27.38 -4.33 4.97
CA ASP A 128 28.78 -4.06 4.59
C ASP A 128 29.65 -4.11 5.87
N PRO A 129 30.70 -4.95 5.93
CA PRO A 129 31.57 -5.04 7.09
C PRO A 129 32.15 -3.70 7.53
N VAL A 130 32.43 -2.81 6.59
CA VAL A 130 32.98 -1.47 6.90
C VAL A 130 31.95 -0.62 7.63
N LEU A 131 30.68 -0.70 7.27
CA LEU A 131 29.60 0.02 7.98
C LEU A 131 29.29 -0.62 9.32
N ARG A 132 29.27 -1.97 9.38
CA ARG A 132 28.98 -2.71 10.60
C ARG A 132 30.03 -2.47 11.69
N ASP A 133 31.30 -2.43 11.31
CA ASP A 133 32.43 -2.36 12.23
C ASP A 133 32.92 -0.91 12.45
N ALA A 134 32.25 0.09 11.80
CA ALA A 134 32.57 1.50 11.95
C ALA A 134 32.24 1.99 13.38
N PRO A 135 33.15 2.65 14.08
CA PRO A 135 32.85 3.27 15.37
C PRO A 135 31.91 4.47 15.26
N SER A 136 31.89 5.13 14.12
CA SER A 136 30.97 6.22 13.74
C SER A 136 30.62 6.09 12.27
N LEU A 137 29.31 6.04 11.96
CA LEU A 137 28.83 6.02 10.59
C LEU A 137 29.01 7.37 9.92
N ILE A 138 28.88 8.49 10.66
CA ILE A 138 29.13 9.83 10.16
C ILE A 138 30.57 9.95 9.67
N ASP A 139 31.52 9.50 10.45
CA ASP A 139 32.93 9.56 10.06
C ASP A 139 33.23 8.63 8.87
N CYS A 140 32.55 7.49 8.79
CA CYS A 140 32.66 6.56 7.66
C CYS A 140 32.18 7.21 6.35
N VAL A 141 30.97 7.79 6.33
CA VAL A 141 30.40 8.40 5.12
C VAL A 141 31.08 9.72 4.76
N SER A 142 31.74 10.37 5.70
CA SER A 142 32.56 11.57 5.43
C SER A 142 33.83 11.24 4.64
N GLN A 143 34.29 9.99 4.69
CA GLN A 143 35.52 9.58 4.01
C GLN A 143 35.26 8.89 2.66
N ARG A 144 34.03 8.39 2.43
CA ARG A 144 33.69 7.67 1.20
C ARG A 144 32.19 7.73 0.92
N ASP A 145 31.83 7.63 -0.35
CA ASP A 145 30.48 7.37 -0.76
C ASP A 145 30.04 5.96 -0.38
N VAL A 146 28.79 5.79 0.06
CA VAL A 146 28.20 4.52 0.39
C VAL A 146 26.97 4.30 -0.48
N PHE A 147 26.93 3.14 -1.14
CA PHE A 147 25.80 2.69 -1.94
C PHE A 147 25.19 1.44 -1.29
N LEU A 148 23.88 1.45 -1.10
CA LEU A 148 23.13 0.32 -0.53
C LEU A 148 22.06 -0.14 -1.52
N SER A 149 22.07 -1.43 -1.88
CA SER A 149 21.11 -2.04 -2.81
C SER A 149 20.06 -2.86 -2.06
N TYR A 150 18.89 -2.28 -1.89
CA TYR A 150 17.78 -2.95 -1.22
C TYR A 150 17.03 -3.90 -2.17
N PRO A 151 16.51 -5.04 -1.69
CA PRO A 151 16.53 -5.58 -0.31
C PRO A 151 17.76 -6.44 0.02
N TYR A 152 18.77 -6.49 -0.87
CA TYR A 152 19.95 -7.36 -0.71
C TYR A 152 20.85 -6.89 0.42
N GLU A 153 20.89 -5.61 0.66
CA GLU A 153 21.57 -5.01 1.81
C GLU A 153 20.56 -4.52 2.85
N SER A 154 21.01 -4.46 4.09
CA SER A 154 20.19 -4.05 5.22
C SER A 154 19.95 -2.54 5.24
N MET A 155 18.74 -2.12 5.62
CA MET A 155 18.42 -0.72 5.94
C MET A 155 19.04 -0.26 7.28
N SER A 156 19.56 -1.17 8.13
CA SER A 156 20.06 -0.82 9.46
C SER A 156 21.08 0.30 9.42
N PRO A 157 22.11 0.28 8.56
CA PRO A 157 23.12 1.34 8.57
C PRO A 157 22.56 2.72 8.28
N LEU A 158 21.56 2.84 7.40
CA LEU A 158 20.91 4.12 7.13
C LEU A 158 20.15 4.62 8.38
N VAL A 159 19.39 3.74 9.03
CA VAL A 159 18.65 4.11 10.24
C VAL A 159 19.59 4.50 11.37
N GLU A 160 20.66 3.72 11.57
CA GLU A 160 21.69 3.99 12.59
C GLU A 160 22.43 5.31 12.31
N LEU A 161 22.75 5.60 11.04
CA LEU A 161 23.32 6.88 10.64
C LEU A 161 22.40 8.05 11.01
N LEU A 162 21.09 7.95 10.71
CA LEU A 162 20.15 9.00 11.08
C LEU A 162 20.00 9.16 12.59
N GLU A 163 20.03 8.06 13.34
CA GLU A 163 20.01 8.08 14.80
C GLU A 163 21.30 8.70 15.40
N GLU A 164 22.43 8.48 14.74
CA GLU A 164 23.72 9.13 15.09
C GLU A 164 23.67 10.62 14.75
N CYS A 165 23.21 10.99 13.53
CA CYS A 165 23.03 12.38 13.11
C CYS A 165 22.13 13.17 14.06
N ALA A 166 21.07 12.54 14.58
CA ALA A 166 20.18 13.20 15.51
C ALA A 166 20.86 13.62 16.83
N LYS A 167 21.97 12.97 17.21
CA LYS A 167 22.67 13.19 18.48
C LYS A 167 23.98 13.97 18.33
N ASP A 168 24.66 13.83 17.20
CA ASP A 168 26.00 14.41 17.00
C ASP A 168 25.92 15.93 16.83
N GLU A 169 26.63 16.67 17.66
CA GLU A 169 26.65 18.14 17.63
C GLU A 169 27.25 18.72 16.34
N ARG A 170 28.07 17.94 15.62
CA ARG A 170 28.67 18.31 14.34
C ARG A 170 27.65 18.39 13.21
N VAL A 171 26.50 17.69 13.36
CA VAL A 171 25.41 17.69 12.38
C VAL A 171 24.48 18.87 12.64
N LEU A 172 24.38 19.76 11.68
CA LEU A 172 23.54 20.95 11.75
C LEU A 172 22.16 20.70 11.10
N SER A 173 22.16 19.99 9.99
CA SER A 173 20.94 19.72 9.22
C SER A 173 20.90 18.29 8.65
N VAL A 174 19.69 17.78 8.44
CA VAL A 174 19.41 16.52 7.75
C VAL A 174 18.46 16.79 6.60
N MET A 175 18.85 16.41 5.38
CA MET A 175 18.02 16.49 4.19
C MET A 175 17.77 15.11 3.63
N ILE A 176 16.51 14.76 3.37
CA ILE A 176 16.14 13.43 2.87
C ILE A 176 15.00 13.50 1.86
N THR A 177 15.08 12.67 0.82
CA THR A 177 13.99 12.46 -0.13
C THR A 177 13.44 11.06 0.07
N ILE A 178 12.12 10.96 0.20
CA ILE A 178 11.41 9.73 0.56
C ILE A 178 10.34 9.46 -0.48
N TYR A 179 10.37 8.24 -1.05
CA TYR A 179 9.34 7.79 -1.97
C TYR A 179 8.25 6.99 -1.24
N ARG A 180 8.64 6.03 -0.38
CA ARG A 180 7.74 5.20 0.41
C ARG A 180 8.29 4.95 1.81
N LEU A 181 7.38 4.92 2.77
CA LEU A 181 7.69 4.64 4.18
C LEU A 181 6.81 3.51 4.69
N ALA A 182 7.33 2.77 5.67
CA ALA A 182 6.51 1.86 6.47
C ALA A 182 5.61 2.68 7.41
N SER A 183 4.43 2.16 7.74
CA SER A 183 3.45 2.82 8.63
C SER A 183 4.03 3.17 10.02
N HIS A 184 5.07 2.48 10.46
CA HIS A 184 5.86 2.78 11.67
C HIS A 184 7.32 2.85 11.26
N SER A 185 7.74 4.02 10.80
CA SER A 185 9.05 4.20 10.20
C SER A 185 10.08 4.69 11.20
N ARG A 186 11.10 3.85 11.47
CA ARG A 186 12.27 4.25 12.28
C ARG A 186 13.04 5.43 11.67
N ILE A 187 12.93 5.63 10.36
CA ILE A 187 13.50 6.81 9.68
C ILE A 187 12.79 8.06 10.19
N VAL A 188 11.46 8.09 10.16
CA VAL A 188 10.68 9.23 10.66
C VAL A 188 10.97 9.48 12.14
N ASP A 189 11.01 8.42 12.96
CA ASP A 189 11.36 8.55 14.39
C ASP A 189 12.75 9.19 14.60
N ALA A 190 13.73 8.84 13.75
CA ALA A 190 15.05 9.44 13.83
C ALA A 190 15.07 10.91 13.38
N LEU A 191 14.29 11.27 12.35
CA LEU A 191 14.14 12.65 11.90
C LEU A 191 13.45 13.52 12.96
N CYS A 192 12.39 13.02 13.59
CA CYS A 192 11.72 13.72 14.70
C CYS A 192 12.70 13.97 15.85
N ARG A 193 13.49 12.95 16.24
CA ARG A 193 14.53 13.14 17.28
C ARG A 193 15.59 14.15 16.87
N ALA A 194 15.95 14.22 15.58
CA ALA A 194 16.87 15.24 15.09
C ALA A 194 16.29 16.65 15.28
N CYS A 195 15.01 16.87 14.94
CA CYS A 195 14.30 18.12 15.20
C CYS A 195 14.26 18.45 16.71
N GLU A 196 13.91 17.48 17.55
CA GLU A 196 13.85 17.66 19.01
C GLU A 196 15.21 18.06 19.60
N ASN A 197 16.30 17.58 19.00
CA ASN A 197 17.66 17.94 19.36
C ASN A 197 18.18 19.23 18.69
N GLY A 198 17.28 20.01 18.08
CA GLY A 198 17.59 21.31 17.50
C GLY A 198 18.28 21.27 16.14
N LYS A 199 18.23 20.15 15.41
CA LYS A 199 18.72 20.03 14.06
C LYS A 199 17.69 20.61 13.07
N GLU A 200 18.17 21.22 11.98
CA GLU A 200 17.30 21.55 10.85
C GLU A 200 17.01 20.27 10.05
N VAL A 201 15.73 19.91 9.87
CA VAL A 201 15.34 18.72 9.10
C VAL A 201 14.46 19.12 7.94
N SER A 202 14.88 18.74 6.74
CA SER A 202 14.14 18.96 5.50
C SER A 202 13.85 17.61 4.85
N ALA A 203 12.57 17.20 4.81
CA ALA A 203 12.13 15.97 4.19
C ALA A 203 11.21 16.26 2.99
N VAL A 204 11.58 15.72 1.83
CA VAL A 204 10.74 15.73 0.62
C VAL A 204 10.07 14.37 0.50
N ILE A 205 8.74 14.34 0.56
CA ILE A 205 7.95 13.11 0.49
C ILE A 205 7.12 13.12 -0.79
N GLU A 206 7.19 12.04 -1.58
CA GLU A 206 6.39 11.85 -2.78
C GLU A 206 4.96 11.48 -2.42
N LEU A 207 4.03 12.43 -2.54
CA LEU A 207 2.62 12.18 -2.22
C LEU A 207 1.89 11.34 -3.27
N SER A 208 2.38 11.31 -4.52
CA SER A 208 1.81 10.50 -5.60
C SER A 208 2.40 9.09 -5.67
N ALA A 209 3.05 8.60 -4.60
CA ALA A 209 3.59 7.25 -4.54
C ALA A 209 2.45 6.23 -4.68
N ARG A 210 2.35 5.60 -5.85
CA ARG A 210 1.22 4.75 -6.25
C ARG A 210 0.95 3.65 -5.22
N PHE A 211 -0.30 3.59 -4.73
CA PHE A 211 -0.81 2.70 -3.66
C PHE A 211 -0.33 3.02 -2.23
N ASP A 212 0.52 4.03 -2.04
CA ASP A 212 0.96 4.50 -0.72
C ASP A 212 0.61 5.97 -0.47
N GLU A 213 -0.25 6.55 -1.30
CA GLU A 213 -0.64 7.97 -1.23
C GLU A 213 -1.24 8.30 0.14
N GLU A 214 -2.16 7.45 0.63
CA GLU A 214 -2.81 7.65 1.92
C GLU A 214 -1.79 7.55 3.07
N ASN A 215 -0.88 6.58 3.01
CA ASN A 215 0.17 6.42 4.01
C ASN A 215 1.13 7.61 4.03
N ASN A 216 1.54 8.10 2.85
CA ASN A 216 2.46 9.23 2.75
C ASN A 216 1.82 10.58 3.12
N LEU A 217 0.49 10.69 3.08
CA LEU A 217 -0.24 11.88 3.56
C LEU A 217 -0.34 11.96 5.09
N HIS A 218 -0.01 10.90 5.81
CA HIS A 218 -0.08 10.85 7.28
C HIS A 218 1.22 11.29 7.96
N PHE A 219 2.30 11.49 7.22
CA PHE A 219 3.58 11.99 7.72
C PHE A 219 3.73 13.50 7.48
#